data_423a5bd469edd7058162a73533f38194
#
_entry.id   423a5bd469edd7058162a73533f38194
#
_cell.length_a   1.000
_cell.length_b   1.000
_cell.length_c   1.000
_cell.angle_alpha   90.00
_cell.angle_beta   90.00
_cell.angle_gamma   90.00
#
_symmetry.space_group_name_H-M   'P 1'
#
loop_
_entity.id
_entity.type
_entity.pdbx_description
1 polymer ?
#
loop_
_entity_poly.entity_id
_entity_poly.type
_entity_poly.pdbx_seq_one_letter_code
_entity_poly.pdbx_strand_id
1 'polypeptide(L)'
;MATDTDQVVTDWTCFGDCLRWYVQHIESNKDISSERKSAVKSVVFNHLLPALGELPLTNIRKHHIKDLLVWPLRERYELRTVKGYFAILKAAFNQAYREEHIASNPVAAMVFTDFISKKITPNEGKIQSDDVSQLLDRLKTHSVQKQVFVLMQLAHGTRIRETRLARWSHIDWDENIWRIPACNAKNGEVLMLPMTWQIRNLLQQYRLTQKEGQKFMFPNAKGGAPICKDTANSIYAEWSEGEFTSHHCRKLVGTRLTDLGVDKFVRERILNHKMSDLDQAYIHTTTEALKLKALQTYHNWLDLQGFIFFHGKIAGRS
;
A
#
# COMPACT_ATOMS: atom_id res chain seq x y z
N MET A 1 1.91 54.57 15.11
CA MET A 1 2.61 54.03 13.94
C MET A 1 2.02 52.64 13.72
N ALA A 2 1.10 52.54 12.76
CA ALA A 2 0.52 51.26 12.37
C ALA A 2 1.53 50.57 11.46
N THR A 3 1.97 49.40 11.83
CA THR A 3 2.78 48.54 10.98
C THR A 3 1.89 48.03 9.85
N ASP A 4 2.18 48.51 8.68
CA ASP A 4 1.67 48.01 7.39
C ASP A 4 2.10 46.54 7.27
N THR A 5 1.20 45.65 7.56
CA THR A 5 1.37 44.23 7.24
C THR A 5 1.12 44.13 5.77
N ASP A 6 2.19 43.93 5.00
CA ASP A 6 2.15 43.49 3.60
C ASP A 6 1.12 42.35 3.46
N GLN A 7 -0.09 42.70 3.05
CA GLN A 7 -1.08 41.72 2.65
C GLN A 7 -0.60 41.11 1.35
N VAL A 8 -0.16 39.84 1.41
CA VAL A 8 0.06 39.03 0.22
C VAL A 8 -1.27 39.00 -0.55
N VAL A 9 -1.37 39.84 -1.56
CA VAL A 9 -2.54 39.97 -2.42
C VAL A 9 -2.43 38.84 -3.47
N THR A 10 -2.99 37.69 -3.18
CA THR A 10 -3.36 36.78 -4.25
C THR A 10 -4.70 37.23 -4.81
N ASP A 11 -4.85 37.20 -6.15
CA ASP A 11 -6.13 37.48 -6.84
C ASP A 11 -7.21 36.40 -6.59
N TRP A 12 -6.99 35.53 -5.58
CA TRP A 12 -7.91 34.44 -5.29
C TRP A 12 -9.13 34.95 -4.53
N THR A 13 -10.29 34.70 -5.09
CA THR A 13 -11.57 35.14 -4.53
C THR A 13 -12.40 33.98 -3.97
N CYS A 14 -12.20 32.77 -4.50
CA CYS A 14 -13.01 31.61 -4.15
C CYS A 14 -12.17 30.37 -3.83
N PHE A 15 -12.83 29.35 -3.26
CA PHE A 15 -12.22 28.06 -2.97
C PHE A 15 -11.66 27.39 -4.21
N GLY A 16 -12.29 27.59 -5.36
CA GLY A 16 -11.89 27.02 -6.62
C GLY A 16 -10.49 27.45 -7.05
N ASP A 17 -10.10 28.68 -6.75
CA ASP A 17 -8.76 29.18 -7.08
C ASP A 17 -7.67 28.41 -6.34
N CYS A 18 -7.83 28.25 -5.03
CA CYS A 18 -6.93 27.44 -4.21
C CYS A 18 -6.86 25.97 -4.67
N LEU A 19 -8.01 25.38 -4.98
CA LEU A 19 -8.09 23.98 -5.40
C LEU A 19 -7.43 23.74 -6.77
N ARG A 20 -7.65 24.63 -7.75
CA ARG A 20 -7.00 24.55 -9.08
C ARG A 20 -5.50 24.73 -8.96
N TRP A 21 -5.07 25.74 -8.20
CA TRP A 21 -3.66 25.93 -7.90
C TRP A 21 -3.02 24.70 -7.27
N TYR A 22 -3.68 24.09 -6.27
CA TYR A 22 -3.15 22.90 -5.60
C TYR A 22 -2.95 21.72 -6.57
N VAL A 23 -3.84 21.53 -7.53
CA VAL A 23 -3.64 20.51 -8.58
C VAL A 23 -2.39 20.82 -9.40
N GLN A 24 -2.18 22.05 -9.83
CA GLN A 24 -0.98 22.46 -10.59
C GLN A 24 0.29 22.28 -9.75
N HIS A 25 0.26 22.68 -8.48
CA HIS A 25 1.34 22.50 -7.52
C HIS A 25 1.72 21.01 -7.37
N ILE A 26 0.74 20.12 -7.18
CA ILE A 26 0.97 18.68 -7.09
C ILE A 26 1.48 18.10 -8.42
N GLU A 27 0.97 18.53 -9.56
CA GLU A 27 1.40 18.07 -10.89
C GLU A 27 2.88 18.44 -11.17
N SER A 28 3.33 19.61 -10.77
CA SER A 28 4.72 20.08 -10.95
C SER A 28 5.72 19.39 -10.01
N ASN A 29 5.28 18.90 -8.86
CA ASN A 29 6.15 18.30 -7.86
C ASN A 29 6.65 16.91 -8.31
N LYS A 30 7.97 16.76 -8.49
CA LYS A 30 8.61 15.51 -8.95
C LYS A 30 8.65 14.41 -7.89
N ASP A 31 8.53 14.76 -6.62
CA ASP A 31 8.59 13.81 -5.51
C ASP A 31 7.25 13.10 -5.25
N ILE A 32 6.19 13.54 -5.91
CA ILE A 32 4.85 12.97 -5.78
C ILE A 32 4.60 11.94 -6.88
N SER A 33 4.15 10.74 -6.48
CA SER A 33 3.85 9.66 -7.42
C SER A 33 2.71 10.04 -8.39
N SER A 34 2.75 9.47 -9.60
CA SER A 34 1.71 9.67 -10.63
C SER A 34 0.32 9.25 -10.16
N GLU A 35 0.24 8.18 -9.36
CA GLU A 35 -1.02 7.71 -8.77
C GLU A 35 -1.61 8.75 -7.79
N ARG A 36 -0.76 9.39 -6.97
CA ARG A 36 -1.20 10.44 -6.05
C ARG A 36 -1.66 11.67 -6.80
N LYS A 37 -0.94 12.10 -7.85
CA LYS A 37 -1.33 13.21 -8.73
C LYS A 37 -2.69 12.97 -9.36
N SER A 38 -2.88 11.80 -9.97
CA SER A 38 -4.14 11.39 -10.59
C SER A 38 -5.30 11.34 -9.57
N ALA A 39 -5.06 10.80 -8.38
CA ALA A 39 -6.07 10.74 -7.32
C ALA A 39 -6.48 12.14 -6.84
N VAL A 40 -5.52 13.05 -6.61
CA VAL A 40 -5.82 14.44 -6.20
C VAL A 40 -6.61 15.15 -7.29
N LYS A 41 -6.16 15.07 -8.54
CA LYS A 41 -6.85 15.66 -9.69
C LYS A 41 -8.30 15.17 -9.80
N SER A 42 -8.49 13.86 -9.74
CA SER A 42 -9.83 13.26 -9.79
C SER A 42 -10.74 13.78 -8.66
N VAL A 43 -10.25 13.81 -7.43
CA VAL A 43 -11.03 14.28 -6.27
C VAL A 43 -11.36 15.76 -6.39
N VAL A 44 -10.40 16.57 -6.78
CA VAL A 44 -10.60 18.02 -6.90
C VAL A 44 -11.64 18.34 -7.99
N PHE A 45 -11.47 17.81 -9.20
CA PHE A 45 -12.34 18.16 -10.32
C PHE A 45 -13.72 17.49 -10.24
N ASN A 46 -13.83 16.28 -9.72
CA ASN A 46 -15.10 15.56 -9.71
C ASN A 46 -15.93 15.78 -8.44
N HIS A 47 -15.30 16.27 -7.34
CA HIS A 47 -16.00 16.37 -6.05
C HIS A 47 -15.83 17.72 -5.34
N LEU A 48 -14.59 18.22 -5.21
CA LEU A 48 -14.35 19.43 -4.41
C LEU A 48 -14.76 20.70 -5.14
N LEU A 49 -14.38 20.86 -6.39
CA LEU A 49 -14.75 22.03 -7.21
C LEU A 49 -16.25 22.14 -7.43
N PRO A 50 -16.97 21.06 -7.81
CA PRO A 50 -18.43 21.15 -7.97
C PRO A 50 -19.16 21.49 -6.67
N ALA A 51 -18.64 21.05 -5.52
CA ALA A 51 -19.31 21.26 -4.23
C ALA A 51 -18.97 22.60 -3.58
N LEU A 52 -17.75 23.08 -3.73
CA LEU A 52 -17.20 24.18 -2.90
C LEU A 52 -16.54 25.28 -3.72
N GLY A 53 -16.34 25.07 -5.03
CA GLY A 53 -15.50 25.95 -5.86
C GLY A 53 -15.94 27.42 -5.88
N GLU A 54 -17.23 27.65 -5.90
CA GLU A 54 -17.82 29.01 -5.98
C GLU A 54 -17.89 29.72 -4.61
N LEU A 55 -17.54 29.04 -3.52
CA LEU A 55 -17.61 29.64 -2.20
C LEU A 55 -16.47 30.67 -1.99
N PRO A 56 -16.79 31.86 -1.46
CA PRO A 56 -15.76 32.88 -1.18
C PRO A 56 -14.79 32.42 -0.11
N LEU A 57 -13.49 32.73 -0.27
CA LEU A 57 -12.43 32.32 0.67
C LEU A 57 -12.64 32.85 2.09
N THR A 58 -13.26 34.02 2.24
CA THR A 58 -13.38 34.73 3.51
C THR A 58 -14.54 34.28 4.40
N ASN A 59 -15.47 33.48 3.89
CA ASN A 59 -16.72 33.18 4.61
C ASN A 59 -17.05 31.71 4.73
N ILE A 60 -16.04 30.84 4.80
CA ILE A 60 -16.25 29.39 4.93
C ILE A 60 -16.47 29.02 6.42
N ARG A 61 -17.55 28.30 6.66
CA ARG A 61 -17.92 27.77 7.97
C ARG A 61 -18.10 26.25 7.91
N LYS A 62 -18.10 25.60 9.07
CA LYS A 62 -18.26 24.14 9.20
C LYS A 62 -19.53 23.62 8.49
N HIS A 63 -20.64 24.37 8.57
CA HIS A 63 -21.89 23.95 7.93
C HIS A 63 -21.78 23.87 6.40
N HIS A 64 -21.04 24.80 5.74
CA HIS A 64 -20.82 24.71 4.30
C HIS A 64 -20.12 23.39 3.91
N ILE A 65 -19.06 23.03 4.64
CA ILE A 65 -18.35 21.75 4.38
C ILE A 65 -19.25 20.55 4.66
N LYS A 66 -20.04 20.62 5.74
CA LYS A 66 -20.99 19.56 6.09
C LYS A 66 -22.05 19.36 5.02
N ASP A 67 -22.76 20.44 4.66
CA ASP A 67 -23.98 20.36 3.87
C ASP A 67 -23.70 20.24 2.37
N LEU A 68 -22.61 20.84 1.87
CA LEU A 68 -22.27 20.82 0.44
C LEU A 68 -21.28 19.69 0.05
N LEU A 69 -20.48 19.19 0.98
CA LEU A 69 -19.49 18.16 0.67
C LEU A 69 -19.74 16.85 1.41
N VAL A 70 -19.69 16.86 2.76
CA VAL A 70 -19.61 15.64 3.54
C VAL A 70 -20.90 14.82 3.45
N TRP A 71 -22.05 15.45 3.63
CA TRP A 71 -23.33 14.75 3.64
C TRP A 71 -23.74 14.24 2.26
N PRO A 72 -23.66 15.01 1.15
CA PRO A 72 -23.97 14.48 -0.17
C PRO A 72 -23.03 13.34 -0.60
N LEU A 73 -21.75 13.44 -0.25
CA LEU A 73 -20.80 12.38 -0.59
C LEU A 73 -21.01 11.11 0.25
N ARG A 74 -21.48 11.24 1.49
CA ARG A 74 -21.77 10.10 2.35
C ARG A 74 -22.90 9.21 1.83
N GLU A 75 -23.81 9.74 1.08
CA GLU A 75 -24.88 8.95 0.46
C GLU A 75 -24.37 8.03 -0.65
N ARG A 76 -23.22 8.38 -1.25
CA ARG A 76 -22.67 7.68 -2.41
C ARG A 76 -21.37 6.91 -2.12
N TYR A 77 -20.66 7.30 -1.06
CA TYR A 77 -19.33 6.77 -0.75
C TYR A 77 -19.20 6.37 0.70
N GLU A 78 -18.35 5.38 0.94
CA GLU A 78 -17.93 4.98 2.27
C GLU A 78 -17.28 6.14 3.05
N LEU A 79 -17.53 6.22 4.35
CA LEU A 79 -17.00 7.29 5.22
C LEU A 79 -15.49 7.48 5.12
N ARG A 80 -14.74 6.40 4.89
CA ARG A 80 -13.30 6.46 4.68
C ARG A 80 -12.92 7.23 3.42
N THR A 81 -13.68 7.03 2.34
CA THR A 81 -13.49 7.75 1.08
C THR A 81 -13.79 9.24 1.27
N VAL A 82 -14.91 9.56 1.91
CA VAL A 82 -15.29 10.95 2.21
C VAL A 82 -14.23 11.63 3.10
N LYS A 83 -13.73 10.93 4.11
CA LYS A 83 -12.60 11.43 4.93
C LYS A 83 -11.35 11.68 4.10
N GLY A 84 -11.08 10.84 3.09
CA GLY A 84 -9.97 11.04 2.14
C GLY A 84 -10.15 12.31 1.30
N TYR A 85 -11.35 12.61 0.85
CA TYR A 85 -11.67 13.83 0.10
C TYR A 85 -11.50 15.08 0.97
N PHE A 86 -12.01 15.04 2.19
CA PHE A 86 -11.80 16.11 3.16
C PHE A 86 -10.30 16.33 3.52
N ALA A 87 -9.52 15.25 3.57
CA ALA A 87 -8.08 15.35 3.79
C ALA A 87 -7.35 16.03 2.62
N ILE A 88 -7.78 15.83 1.38
CA ILE A 88 -7.25 16.54 0.20
C ILE A 88 -7.61 18.03 0.27
N LEU A 89 -8.85 18.38 0.62
CA LEU A 89 -9.25 19.76 0.86
C LEU A 89 -8.35 20.44 1.89
N LYS A 90 -8.16 19.83 3.05
CA LYS A 90 -7.25 20.37 4.08
C LYS A 90 -5.81 20.52 3.60
N ALA A 91 -5.31 19.54 2.84
CA ALA A 91 -3.95 19.58 2.31
C ALA A 91 -3.76 20.75 1.36
N ALA A 92 -4.76 21.04 0.49
CA ALA A 92 -4.73 22.17 -0.42
C ALA A 92 -4.63 23.51 0.32
N PHE A 93 -5.49 23.73 1.29
CA PHE A 93 -5.49 24.97 2.08
C PHE A 93 -4.30 25.10 3.00
N ASN A 94 -3.81 24.01 3.58
CA ASN A 94 -2.59 24.02 4.37
C ASN A 94 -1.37 24.39 3.54
N GLN A 95 -1.29 23.90 2.30
CA GLN A 95 -0.18 24.21 1.41
C GLN A 95 -0.24 25.66 0.91
N ALA A 96 -1.43 26.13 0.52
CA ALA A 96 -1.64 27.52 0.12
C ALA A 96 -1.29 28.53 1.25
N TYR A 97 -1.62 28.18 2.50
CA TYR A 97 -1.24 28.98 3.65
C TYR A 97 0.27 28.98 3.92
N ARG A 98 0.94 27.83 3.78
CA ARG A 98 2.41 27.71 3.96
C ARG A 98 3.21 28.49 2.91
N GLU A 99 2.67 28.57 1.70
CA GLU A 99 3.28 29.31 0.60
C GLU A 99 2.75 30.76 0.51
N GLU A 100 2.05 31.22 1.55
CA GLU A 100 1.58 32.61 1.72
C GLU A 100 0.61 33.09 0.60
N HIS A 101 -0.02 32.15 -0.12
CA HIS A 101 -1.08 32.48 -1.09
C HIS A 101 -2.38 32.95 -0.43
N ILE A 102 -2.61 32.60 0.82
CA ILE A 102 -3.75 33.05 1.63
C ILE A 102 -3.28 33.50 3.03
N ALA A 103 -3.80 34.63 3.49
CA ALA A 103 -3.43 35.19 4.78
C ALA A 103 -3.91 34.38 5.99
N SER A 104 -4.97 33.58 5.80
CA SER A 104 -5.49 32.66 6.84
C SER A 104 -6.08 31.41 6.21
N ASN A 105 -5.99 30.28 6.92
CA ASN A 105 -6.55 29.02 6.45
C ASN A 105 -7.94 28.79 7.08
N PRO A 106 -9.02 28.92 6.30
CA PRO A 106 -10.40 28.83 6.83
C PRO A 106 -10.80 27.42 7.29
N VAL A 107 -10.05 26.39 6.87
CA VAL A 107 -10.33 24.98 7.24
C VAL A 107 -9.32 24.41 8.24
N ALA A 108 -8.38 25.22 8.75
CA ALA A 108 -7.30 24.74 9.62
C ALA A 108 -7.82 24.00 10.86
N ALA A 109 -8.74 24.63 11.59
CA ALA A 109 -9.31 24.10 12.84
C ALA A 109 -10.37 23.00 12.62
N MET A 110 -10.80 22.75 11.36
CA MET A 110 -11.83 21.76 11.09
C MET A 110 -11.24 20.34 11.15
N VAL A 111 -11.92 19.44 11.80
CA VAL A 111 -11.60 18.00 11.82
C VAL A 111 -12.77 17.18 11.31
N PHE A 112 -12.52 16.01 10.73
CA PHE A 112 -13.59 15.22 10.13
C PHE A 112 -14.66 14.78 11.13
N THR A 113 -14.29 14.62 12.39
CA THR A 113 -15.22 14.33 13.51
C THR A 113 -16.17 15.46 13.85
N ASP A 114 -15.92 16.68 13.38
CA ASP A 114 -16.90 17.79 13.50
C ASP A 114 -18.19 17.52 12.69
N PHE A 115 -18.08 16.68 11.65
CA PHE A 115 -19.17 16.41 10.71
C PHE A 115 -19.80 15.04 10.91
N ILE A 116 -19.01 14.07 11.38
CA ILE A 116 -19.38 12.66 11.50
C ILE A 116 -18.93 12.11 12.85
N SER A 117 -19.90 11.78 13.69
CA SER A 117 -19.64 11.18 15.02
C SER A 117 -19.29 9.70 14.95
N LYS A 118 -19.64 9.00 13.85
CA LYS A 118 -19.37 7.57 13.67
C LYS A 118 -17.87 7.33 13.56
N LYS A 119 -17.31 6.51 14.47
CA LYS A 119 -15.91 6.08 14.41
C LYS A 119 -15.67 5.25 13.16
N ILE A 120 -14.65 5.61 12.39
CA ILE A 120 -14.19 4.81 11.26
C ILE A 120 -13.27 3.73 11.81
N THR A 121 -13.78 2.51 11.92
CA THR A 121 -12.97 1.34 12.33
C THR A 121 -12.06 0.91 11.17
N PRO A 122 -10.85 0.43 11.45
CA PRO A 122 -10.05 -0.24 10.44
C PRO A 122 -10.82 -1.45 9.89
N ASN A 123 -10.71 -1.70 8.58
CA ASN A 123 -11.27 -2.94 8.02
C ASN A 123 -10.55 -4.11 8.67
N GLU A 124 -11.30 -5.04 9.23
CA GLU A 124 -10.77 -6.32 9.70
C GLU A 124 -10.17 -7.12 8.53
N GLY A 125 -9.26 -8.05 8.84
CA GLY A 125 -8.77 -9.01 7.86
C GLY A 125 -9.94 -9.90 7.43
N LYS A 126 -10.16 -10.03 6.11
CA LYS A 126 -11.21 -10.92 5.60
C LYS A 126 -10.79 -12.40 5.60
N ILE A 127 -9.49 -12.66 5.69
CA ILE A 127 -8.92 -14.00 5.70
C ILE A 127 -8.59 -14.36 7.15
N GLN A 128 -9.17 -15.44 7.63
CA GLN A 128 -8.84 -16.04 8.91
C GLN A 128 -7.82 -17.17 8.73
N SER A 129 -7.15 -17.56 9.81
CA SER A 129 -6.16 -18.65 9.76
C SER A 129 -6.75 -19.98 9.28
N ASP A 130 -8.01 -20.23 9.62
CA ASP A 130 -8.72 -21.46 9.27
C ASP A 130 -9.11 -21.54 7.78
N ASP A 131 -9.17 -20.38 7.09
CA ASP A 131 -9.48 -20.33 5.66
C ASP A 131 -8.27 -20.73 4.79
N VAL A 132 -7.05 -20.67 5.33
CA VAL A 132 -5.80 -20.76 4.56
C VAL A 132 -5.68 -22.10 3.84
N SER A 133 -6.07 -23.21 4.47
CA SER A 133 -6.02 -24.53 3.84
C SER A 133 -6.90 -24.58 2.59
N GLN A 134 -8.14 -24.12 2.68
CA GLN A 134 -9.08 -24.07 1.56
C GLN A 134 -8.57 -23.13 0.44
N LEU A 135 -7.99 -21.99 0.82
CA LEU A 135 -7.43 -21.05 -0.14
C LEU A 135 -6.22 -21.62 -0.88
N LEU A 136 -5.37 -22.37 -0.20
CA LEU A 136 -4.25 -23.08 -0.84
C LEU A 136 -4.76 -24.20 -1.76
N ASP A 137 -5.84 -24.91 -1.40
CA ASP A 137 -6.45 -25.90 -2.27
C ASP A 137 -7.01 -25.29 -3.56
N ARG A 138 -7.71 -24.16 -3.48
CA ARG A 138 -8.15 -23.40 -4.66
C ARG A 138 -6.95 -22.98 -5.54
N LEU A 139 -5.84 -22.58 -4.91
CA LEU A 139 -4.66 -22.13 -5.63
C LEU A 139 -4.03 -23.21 -6.51
N LYS A 140 -4.17 -24.50 -6.18
CA LYS A 140 -3.65 -25.65 -6.96
C LYS A 140 -4.20 -25.71 -8.37
N THR A 141 -5.37 -25.15 -8.64
CA THR A 141 -6.01 -25.15 -9.98
C THR A 141 -5.49 -24.06 -10.91
N HIS A 142 -4.71 -23.10 -10.39
CA HIS A 142 -4.19 -21.97 -11.17
C HIS A 142 -2.86 -22.32 -11.85
N SER A 143 -2.47 -21.49 -12.84
CA SER A 143 -1.15 -21.64 -13.49
C SER A 143 -0.01 -21.43 -12.48
N VAL A 144 1.13 -22.09 -12.72
CA VAL A 144 2.29 -22.03 -11.83
C VAL A 144 2.73 -20.59 -11.53
N GLN A 145 2.71 -19.70 -12.52
CA GLN A 145 3.03 -18.28 -12.31
C GLN A 145 2.07 -17.61 -11.31
N LYS A 146 0.76 -17.86 -11.43
CA LYS A 146 -0.24 -17.31 -10.49
C LYS A 146 -0.05 -17.90 -9.09
N GLN A 147 0.20 -19.22 -9.02
CA GLN A 147 0.47 -19.89 -7.74
C GLN A 147 1.66 -19.24 -7.02
N VAL A 148 2.82 -19.15 -7.68
CA VAL A 148 4.02 -18.58 -7.05
C VAL A 148 3.85 -17.09 -6.73
N PHE A 149 3.13 -16.35 -7.57
CA PHE A 149 2.85 -14.93 -7.30
C PHE A 149 2.07 -14.73 -5.99
N VAL A 150 1.02 -15.52 -5.78
CA VAL A 150 0.21 -15.47 -4.55
C VAL A 150 1.01 -15.98 -3.36
N LEU A 151 1.72 -17.11 -3.52
CA LEU A 151 2.50 -17.73 -2.45
C LEU A 151 3.63 -16.82 -1.94
N MET A 152 4.32 -16.09 -2.81
CA MET A 152 5.35 -15.13 -2.40
C MET A 152 4.80 -14.02 -1.51
N GLN A 153 3.57 -13.56 -1.79
CA GLN A 153 2.92 -12.56 -0.94
C GLN A 153 2.35 -13.16 0.34
N LEU A 154 1.79 -14.37 0.27
CA LEU A 154 1.29 -15.07 1.44
C LEU A 154 2.45 -15.46 2.39
N ALA A 155 3.60 -15.85 1.87
CA ALA A 155 4.75 -16.24 2.67
C ALA A 155 5.46 -15.05 3.36
N HIS A 156 5.54 -13.89 2.70
CA HIS A 156 6.32 -12.76 3.21
C HIS A 156 5.49 -11.54 3.60
N GLY A 157 4.19 -11.51 3.28
CA GLY A 157 3.35 -10.34 3.49
C GLY A 157 3.78 -9.12 2.66
N THR A 158 4.47 -9.30 1.54
CA THR A 158 4.93 -8.22 0.66
C THR A 158 3.76 -7.49 0.00
N ARG A 159 3.99 -6.24 -0.41
CA ARG A 159 2.99 -5.50 -1.18
C ARG A 159 2.96 -5.99 -2.62
N ILE A 160 1.80 -5.89 -3.27
CA ILE A 160 1.61 -6.34 -4.66
C ILE A 160 2.64 -5.75 -5.62
N ARG A 161 3.04 -4.48 -5.43
CA ARG A 161 4.08 -3.83 -6.24
C ARG A 161 5.45 -4.46 -6.01
N GLU A 162 5.80 -4.75 -4.77
CA GLU A 162 7.07 -5.37 -4.39
C GLU A 162 7.23 -6.73 -5.05
N THR A 163 6.17 -7.55 -5.05
CA THR A 163 6.19 -8.88 -5.66
C THR A 163 6.14 -8.82 -7.18
N ARG A 164 5.21 -8.06 -7.80
CA ARG A 164 5.07 -8.06 -9.26
C ARG A 164 6.29 -7.52 -10.01
N LEU A 165 7.08 -6.65 -9.37
CA LEU A 165 8.32 -6.09 -9.93
C LEU A 165 9.55 -6.92 -9.61
N ALA A 166 9.39 -8.07 -8.96
CA ALA A 166 10.50 -8.95 -8.62
C ALA A 166 11.23 -9.46 -9.86
N ARG A 167 12.57 -9.47 -9.78
CA ARG A 167 13.46 -10.01 -10.80
C ARG A 167 14.28 -11.15 -10.21
N TRP A 168 14.73 -12.04 -11.04
CA TRP A 168 15.63 -13.11 -10.60
C TRP A 168 16.95 -12.58 -10.05
N SER A 169 17.44 -11.44 -10.55
CA SER A 169 18.61 -10.75 -10.01
C SER A 169 18.41 -10.14 -8.61
N HIS A 170 17.19 -10.12 -8.09
CA HIS A 170 16.91 -9.71 -6.71
C HIS A 170 17.05 -10.87 -5.72
N ILE A 171 17.23 -12.10 -6.19
CA ILE A 171 17.43 -13.28 -5.36
C ILE A 171 18.94 -13.53 -5.23
N ASP A 172 19.42 -13.42 -4.02
CA ASP A 172 20.74 -13.83 -3.62
C ASP A 172 20.65 -15.29 -3.16
N TRP A 173 21.10 -16.21 -4.02
CA TRP A 173 20.99 -17.64 -3.77
C TRP A 173 22.04 -18.16 -2.76
N ASP A 174 23.16 -17.45 -2.61
CA ASP A 174 24.24 -17.82 -1.71
C ASP A 174 23.89 -17.43 -0.27
N GLU A 175 23.42 -16.18 -0.10
CA GLU A 175 22.95 -15.67 1.19
C GLU A 175 21.52 -16.08 1.54
N ASN A 176 20.77 -16.70 0.62
CA ASN A 176 19.34 -17.01 0.77
C ASN A 176 18.50 -15.77 1.11
N ILE A 177 18.69 -14.69 0.38
CA ILE A 177 18.00 -13.41 0.62
C ILE A 177 17.26 -12.96 -0.65
N TRP A 178 16.01 -12.57 -0.50
CA TRP A 178 15.30 -11.79 -1.49
C TRP A 178 15.46 -10.29 -1.20
N ARG A 179 16.19 -9.58 -2.07
CA ARG A 179 16.44 -8.15 -1.99
C ARG A 179 15.39 -7.39 -2.79
N ILE A 180 14.51 -6.65 -2.12
CA ILE A 180 13.54 -5.78 -2.77
C ILE A 180 14.15 -4.38 -2.85
N PRO A 181 14.44 -3.84 -4.07
CA PRO A 181 15.06 -2.53 -4.22
C PRO A 181 14.18 -1.39 -3.69
N ALA A 182 14.79 -0.33 -3.22
CA ALA A 182 14.12 0.86 -2.70
C ALA A 182 13.08 1.43 -3.68
N CYS A 183 13.37 1.46 -4.98
CA CYS A 183 12.45 1.95 -6.02
C CYS A 183 11.17 1.09 -6.17
N ASN A 184 11.18 -0.16 -5.72
CA ASN A 184 10.02 -1.04 -5.70
C ASN A 184 9.25 -0.95 -4.38
N ALA A 185 9.92 -0.58 -3.29
CA ALA A 185 9.36 -0.48 -1.96
C ALA A 185 8.56 0.82 -1.76
N LYS A 186 7.46 0.74 -0.98
CA LYS A 186 6.59 1.90 -0.73
C LYS A 186 7.26 2.99 0.11
N ASN A 187 8.12 2.59 1.04
CA ASN A 187 8.82 3.52 1.95
C ASN A 187 10.15 4.04 1.38
N GLY A 188 10.56 3.61 0.17
CA GLY A 188 11.80 4.05 -0.45
C GLY A 188 13.06 3.42 0.15
N GLU A 189 12.93 2.37 0.97
CA GLU A 189 14.04 1.67 1.59
C GLU A 189 14.20 0.26 1.01
N VAL A 190 15.45 -0.23 0.93
CA VAL A 190 15.72 -1.62 0.55
C VAL A 190 15.15 -2.55 1.62
N LEU A 191 14.37 -3.55 1.18
CA LEU A 191 13.91 -4.61 2.07
C LEU A 191 14.67 -5.90 1.77
N MET A 192 15.31 -6.46 2.80
CA MET A 192 15.95 -7.76 2.75
C MET A 192 15.09 -8.78 3.47
N LEU A 193 14.63 -9.80 2.75
CA LEU A 193 13.80 -10.88 3.27
C LEU A 193 14.58 -12.20 3.17
N PRO A 194 14.94 -12.82 4.30
CA PRO A 194 15.53 -14.14 4.30
C PRO A 194 14.57 -15.17 3.69
N MET A 195 15.09 -16.03 2.84
CA MET A 195 14.35 -17.15 2.26
C MET A 195 14.54 -18.38 3.14
N THR A 196 13.44 -18.95 3.58
CA THR A 196 13.45 -20.29 4.20
C THR A 196 13.70 -21.35 3.12
N TRP A 197 13.98 -22.57 3.54
CA TRP A 197 14.15 -23.69 2.61
C TRP A 197 12.91 -23.94 1.74
N GLN A 198 11.70 -23.73 2.27
CA GLN A 198 10.44 -23.86 1.52
C GLN A 198 10.39 -22.87 0.35
N ILE A 199 10.73 -21.62 0.60
CA ILE A 199 10.74 -20.57 -0.42
C ILE A 199 11.85 -20.82 -1.44
N ARG A 200 13.03 -21.21 -1.00
CA ARG A 200 14.13 -21.57 -1.90
C ARG A 200 13.70 -22.67 -2.86
N ASN A 201 13.12 -23.74 -2.35
CA ASN A 201 12.63 -24.85 -3.16
C ASN A 201 11.53 -24.41 -4.13
N LEU A 202 10.53 -23.65 -3.65
CA LEU A 202 9.46 -23.10 -4.48
C LEU A 202 10.04 -22.29 -5.66
N LEU A 203 10.97 -21.39 -5.40
CA LEU A 203 11.55 -20.54 -6.44
C LEU A 203 12.48 -21.31 -7.39
N GLN A 204 13.22 -22.29 -6.92
CA GLN A 204 14.02 -23.14 -7.78
C GLN A 204 13.16 -23.93 -8.78
N GLN A 205 12.08 -24.55 -8.30
CA GLN A 205 11.12 -25.25 -9.18
C GLN A 205 10.46 -24.31 -10.17
N TYR A 206 10.03 -23.14 -9.70
CA TYR A 206 9.41 -22.14 -10.56
C TYR A 206 10.35 -21.65 -11.65
N ARG A 207 11.63 -21.42 -11.33
CA ARG A 207 12.64 -20.99 -12.31
C ARG A 207 12.80 -21.99 -13.46
N LEU A 208 12.67 -23.29 -13.20
CA LEU A 208 12.74 -24.33 -14.23
C LEU A 208 11.56 -24.29 -15.22
N THR A 209 10.46 -23.66 -14.86
CA THR A 209 9.29 -23.49 -15.76
C THR A 209 9.41 -22.27 -16.66
N GLN A 210 10.40 -21.42 -16.45
CA GLN A 210 10.57 -20.17 -17.18
C GLN A 210 11.58 -20.31 -18.33
N LYS A 211 11.44 -19.44 -19.33
CA LYS A 211 12.37 -19.38 -20.46
C LYS A 211 13.76 -18.97 -19.95
N GLU A 212 14.79 -19.52 -20.57
CA GLU A 212 16.16 -19.09 -20.33
C GLU A 212 16.32 -17.58 -20.56
N GLY A 213 17.12 -16.91 -19.74
CA GLY A 213 17.32 -15.46 -19.80
C GLY A 213 16.15 -14.60 -19.30
N GLN A 214 15.06 -15.21 -18.79
CA GLN A 214 13.93 -14.44 -18.26
C GLN A 214 14.38 -13.57 -17.07
N LYS A 215 14.19 -12.25 -17.19
CA LYS A 215 14.62 -11.27 -16.18
C LYS A 215 13.63 -11.13 -15.03
N PHE A 216 12.33 -11.11 -15.35
CA PHE A 216 11.27 -10.90 -14.36
C PHE A 216 10.78 -12.24 -13.81
N MET A 217 10.52 -12.31 -12.50
CA MET A 217 9.92 -13.50 -11.90
C MET A 217 8.48 -13.69 -12.39
N PHE A 218 7.75 -12.59 -12.58
CA PHE A 218 6.35 -12.59 -13.04
C PHE A 218 6.24 -11.77 -14.32
N PRO A 219 6.64 -12.37 -15.47
CA PRO A 219 6.60 -11.67 -16.75
C PRO A 219 5.16 -11.53 -17.26
N ASN A 220 4.93 -10.47 -18.05
CA ASN A 220 3.72 -10.35 -18.85
C ASN A 220 3.70 -11.41 -19.99
N ALA A 221 2.59 -11.51 -20.71
CA ALA A 221 2.44 -12.49 -21.80
C ALA A 221 3.52 -12.39 -22.90
N LYS A 222 4.09 -11.19 -23.11
CA LYS A 222 5.18 -10.96 -24.08
C LYS A 222 6.57 -11.29 -23.50
N GLY A 223 6.71 -11.49 -22.19
CA GLY A 223 7.95 -11.85 -21.50
C GLY A 223 8.90 -10.66 -21.22
N GLY A 224 8.76 -9.53 -21.90
CA GLY A 224 9.72 -8.42 -21.84
C GLY A 224 9.54 -7.46 -20.65
N ALA A 225 8.44 -7.52 -19.94
CA ALA A 225 8.10 -6.65 -18.80
C ALA A 225 7.41 -7.45 -17.69
N PRO A 226 7.33 -6.92 -16.46
CA PRO A 226 6.56 -7.56 -15.40
C PRO A 226 5.05 -7.44 -15.70
N ILE A 227 4.23 -8.29 -15.08
CA ILE A 227 2.77 -8.13 -15.12
C ILE A 227 2.37 -6.73 -14.65
N CYS A 228 1.34 -6.14 -15.26
CA CYS A 228 0.82 -4.83 -14.85
C CYS A 228 0.05 -4.94 -13.51
N LYS A 229 -0.29 -3.79 -12.93
CA LYS A 229 -1.03 -3.73 -11.66
C LYS A 229 -2.40 -4.40 -11.75
N ASP A 230 -3.08 -4.18 -12.86
CA ASP A 230 -4.43 -4.72 -13.07
C ASP A 230 -4.40 -6.24 -13.23
N THR A 231 -3.43 -6.79 -14.00
CA THR A 231 -3.20 -8.24 -14.06
C THR A 231 -2.88 -8.82 -12.69
N ALA A 232 -2.04 -8.16 -11.89
CA ALA A 232 -1.71 -8.61 -10.55
C ALA A 232 -2.94 -8.59 -9.62
N ASN A 233 -3.81 -7.59 -9.73
CA ASN A 233 -5.08 -7.53 -8.99
C ASN A 233 -6.08 -8.59 -9.47
N SER A 234 -6.16 -8.85 -10.79
CA SER A 234 -7.06 -9.88 -11.33
C SER A 234 -6.69 -11.30 -10.88
N ILE A 235 -5.39 -11.58 -10.65
CA ILE A 235 -4.96 -12.86 -10.05
C ILE A 235 -5.63 -13.05 -8.67
N TYR A 236 -5.66 -12.00 -7.85
CA TYR A 236 -6.32 -12.05 -6.55
C TYR A 236 -7.83 -12.16 -6.67
N ALA A 237 -8.45 -11.41 -7.55
CA ALA A 237 -9.90 -11.45 -7.77
C ALA A 237 -10.35 -12.85 -8.23
N GLU A 238 -9.57 -13.49 -9.11
CA GLU A 238 -9.83 -14.83 -9.60
C GLU A 238 -9.65 -15.88 -8.49
N TRP A 239 -8.52 -15.84 -7.77
CA TRP A 239 -8.24 -16.78 -6.68
C TRP A 239 -9.21 -16.65 -5.52
N SER A 240 -9.62 -15.43 -5.17
CA SER A 240 -10.50 -15.13 -4.05
C SER A 240 -11.98 -15.10 -4.41
N GLU A 241 -12.34 -15.32 -5.69
CA GLU A 241 -13.72 -15.11 -6.17
C GLU A 241 -14.25 -13.69 -5.85
N GLY A 242 -13.35 -12.71 -5.80
CA GLY A 242 -13.65 -11.31 -5.48
C GLY A 242 -13.74 -10.99 -3.98
N GLU A 243 -13.55 -11.95 -3.09
CA GLU A 243 -13.76 -11.75 -1.64
C GLU A 243 -12.68 -10.91 -0.99
N PHE A 244 -11.41 -11.03 -1.43
CA PHE A 244 -10.29 -10.32 -0.80
C PHE A 244 -9.20 -9.90 -1.80
N THR A 245 -8.27 -9.09 -1.33
CA THR A 245 -7.15 -8.54 -2.11
C THR A 245 -5.82 -8.94 -1.49
N SER A 246 -4.71 -8.66 -2.18
CA SER A 246 -3.35 -8.88 -1.66
C SER A 246 -3.11 -8.23 -0.28
N HIS A 247 -3.80 -7.13 0.01
CA HIS A 247 -3.67 -6.47 1.32
C HIS A 247 -4.25 -7.32 2.47
N HIS A 248 -5.26 -8.14 2.21
CA HIS A 248 -5.81 -9.06 3.21
C HIS A 248 -4.82 -10.21 3.50
N CYS A 249 -4.10 -10.72 2.48
CA CYS A 249 -3.00 -11.67 2.71
C CYS A 249 -1.91 -11.09 3.61
N ARG A 250 -1.51 -9.85 3.36
CA ARG A 250 -0.53 -9.17 4.21
C ARG A 250 -1.02 -8.98 5.64
N LYS A 251 -2.30 -8.69 5.85
CA LYS A 251 -2.89 -8.63 7.19
C LYS A 251 -2.87 -9.99 7.88
N LEU A 252 -3.23 -11.06 7.16
CA LEU A 252 -3.13 -12.42 7.67
C LEU A 252 -1.71 -12.73 8.15
N VAL A 253 -0.69 -12.44 7.32
CA VAL A 253 0.73 -12.65 7.72
C VAL A 253 1.05 -11.87 9.00
N GLY A 254 0.67 -10.60 9.08
CA GLY A 254 0.90 -9.78 10.26
C GLY A 254 0.21 -10.31 11.52
N THR A 255 -1.05 -10.73 11.40
CA THR A 255 -1.81 -11.34 12.49
C THR A 255 -1.19 -12.67 12.91
N ARG A 256 -0.90 -13.54 11.95
CA ARG A 256 -0.37 -14.87 12.26
C ARG A 256 1.03 -14.83 12.88
N LEU A 257 1.91 -13.92 12.42
CA LEU A 257 3.20 -13.71 13.09
C LEU A 257 3.02 -13.26 14.55
N THR A 258 1.98 -12.45 14.83
CA THR A 258 1.65 -12.05 16.21
C THR A 258 1.19 -13.25 17.04
N ASP A 259 0.29 -14.07 16.51
CA ASP A 259 -0.23 -15.26 17.19
C ASP A 259 0.88 -16.29 17.49
N LEU A 260 1.88 -16.35 16.61
CA LEU A 260 3.07 -17.20 16.79
C LEU A 260 4.10 -16.60 17.75
N GLY A 261 3.79 -15.47 18.41
CA GLY A 261 4.66 -14.84 19.40
C GLY A 261 5.85 -14.11 18.80
N VAL A 262 5.82 -13.78 17.51
CA VAL A 262 6.92 -13.01 16.89
C VAL A 262 6.92 -11.59 17.43
N ASP A 263 8.08 -11.14 17.87
CA ASP A 263 8.29 -9.79 18.38
C ASP A 263 7.80 -8.72 17.39
N LYS A 264 7.19 -7.67 17.92
CA LYS A 264 6.61 -6.58 17.12
C LYS A 264 7.65 -5.95 16.18
N PHE A 265 8.86 -5.71 16.66
CA PHE A 265 9.92 -5.11 15.85
C PHE A 265 10.27 -5.99 14.64
N VAL A 266 10.47 -7.30 14.86
CA VAL A 266 10.77 -8.27 13.79
C VAL A 266 9.65 -8.33 12.77
N ARG A 267 8.39 -8.36 13.23
CA ARG A 267 7.19 -8.36 12.37
C ARG A 267 7.12 -7.09 11.51
N GLU A 268 7.30 -5.91 12.09
CA GLU A 268 7.26 -4.63 11.36
C GLU A 268 8.39 -4.57 10.31
N ARG A 269 9.56 -5.15 10.59
CA ARG A 269 10.69 -5.27 9.66
C ARG A 269 10.39 -6.24 8.52
N ILE A 270 9.77 -7.39 8.77
CA ILE A 270 9.32 -8.32 7.72
C ILE A 270 8.31 -7.62 6.81
N LEU A 271 7.35 -6.93 7.40
CA LEU A 271 6.29 -6.25 6.67
C LEU A 271 6.73 -4.92 6.03
N ASN A 272 7.97 -4.48 6.19
CA ASN A 272 8.45 -3.20 5.66
C ASN A 272 7.54 -2.02 6.03
N HIS A 273 7.16 -1.93 7.31
CA HIS A 273 6.47 -0.76 7.84
C HIS A 273 7.50 0.33 8.18
N LYS A 274 7.09 1.59 7.97
CA LYS A 274 7.93 2.73 8.38
C LYS A 274 8.02 2.72 9.91
N MET A 275 9.24 2.74 10.41
CA MET A 275 9.52 2.77 11.83
C MET A 275 9.58 4.21 12.33
N SER A 276 9.35 4.41 13.62
CA SER A 276 9.62 5.70 14.27
C SER A 276 11.13 5.97 14.33
N ASP A 277 11.52 7.24 14.41
CA ASP A 277 12.93 7.62 14.48
C ASP A 277 13.62 7.01 15.73
N LEU A 278 12.86 6.79 16.80
CA LEU A 278 13.32 6.11 18.02
C LEU A 278 13.64 4.63 17.77
N ASP A 279 12.82 3.94 16.98
CA ASP A 279 13.05 2.54 16.65
C ASP A 279 14.26 2.36 15.70
N GLN A 280 14.56 3.37 14.89
CA GLN A 280 15.73 3.34 13.98
C GLN A 280 17.06 3.40 14.74
N ALA A 281 17.12 4.09 15.88
CA ALA A 281 18.33 4.23 16.70
C ALA A 281 18.80 2.90 17.32
N TYR A 282 17.91 1.90 17.46
CA TYR A 282 18.24 0.58 18.02
C TYR A 282 18.74 -0.45 16.99
N ILE A 283 18.93 -0.06 15.71
CA ILE A 283 19.28 -0.98 14.63
C ILE A 283 20.80 -1.16 14.52
N HIS A 284 21.40 -1.85 15.46
CA HIS A 284 22.78 -2.32 15.34
C HIS A 284 22.92 -3.86 15.33
N THR A 285 21.83 -4.62 15.29
CA THR A 285 21.86 -6.08 15.26
C THR A 285 21.35 -6.60 13.93
N THR A 286 21.96 -7.69 13.46
CA THR A 286 21.54 -8.43 12.27
C THR A 286 20.10 -8.92 12.42
N THR A 287 19.15 -8.11 11.92
CA THR A 287 17.72 -8.45 11.96
C THR A 287 17.39 -9.64 11.07
N GLU A 288 18.26 -10.01 10.14
CA GLU A 288 18.07 -11.10 9.18
C GLU A 288 17.89 -12.45 9.86
N ALA A 289 18.71 -12.77 10.87
CA ALA A 289 18.58 -14.01 11.63
C ALA A 289 17.24 -14.10 12.38
N LEU A 290 16.81 -12.99 12.99
CA LEU A 290 15.50 -12.92 13.67
C LEU A 290 14.34 -13.05 12.70
N LYS A 291 14.42 -12.38 11.53
CA LYS A 291 13.44 -12.53 10.46
C LYS A 291 13.39 -13.97 9.94
N LEU A 292 14.54 -14.59 9.71
CA LEU A 292 14.60 -15.98 9.24
C LEU A 292 13.92 -16.92 10.24
N LYS A 293 14.22 -16.80 11.53
CA LYS A 293 13.58 -17.61 12.59
C LYS A 293 12.07 -17.41 12.60
N ALA A 294 11.59 -16.17 12.51
CA ALA A 294 10.17 -15.85 12.49
C ALA A 294 9.49 -16.42 11.25
N LEU A 295 10.10 -16.22 10.06
CA LEU A 295 9.58 -16.76 8.80
C LEU A 295 9.61 -18.28 8.77
N GLN A 296 10.63 -18.94 9.33
CA GLN A 296 10.67 -20.39 9.42
C GLN A 296 9.53 -20.94 10.26
N THR A 297 9.24 -20.33 11.42
CA THR A 297 8.10 -20.70 12.27
C THR A 297 6.78 -20.52 11.52
N TYR A 298 6.63 -19.39 10.80
CA TYR A 298 5.43 -19.11 10.03
C TYR A 298 5.26 -20.06 8.83
N HIS A 299 6.33 -20.35 8.08
CA HIS A 299 6.25 -21.26 6.95
C HIS A 299 6.03 -22.70 7.36
N ASN A 300 6.55 -23.13 8.51
CA ASN A 300 6.19 -24.45 9.07
C ASN A 300 4.69 -24.54 9.38
N TRP A 301 4.09 -23.46 9.88
CA TRP A 301 2.64 -23.41 10.05
C TRP A 301 1.91 -23.42 8.69
N LEU A 302 2.39 -22.69 7.67
CA LEU A 302 1.82 -22.75 6.33
C LEU A 302 1.89 -24.15 5.72
N ASP A 303 2.94 -24.92 5.99
CA ASP A 303 3.06 -26.30 5.55
C ASP A 303 1.95 -27.18 6.10
N LEU A 304 1.55 -26.98 7.36
CA LEU A 304 0.41 -27.66 7.98
C LEU A 304 -0.93 -27.26 7.32
N GLN A 305 -1.00 -26.10 6.66
CA GLN A 305 -2.17 -25.66 5.90
C GLN A 305 -2.16 -26.15 4.44
N GLY A 306 -1.09 -26.85 4.00
CA GLY A 306 -0.98 -27.39 2.63
C GLY A 306 0.04 -26.69 1.74
N PHE A 307 0.82 -25.72 2.23
CA PHE A 307 1.87 -25.06 1.47
C PHE A 307 2.94 -26.03 0.97
N ILE A 308 3.19 -27.11 1.71
CA ILE A 308 4.13 -28.19 1.35
C ILE A 308 3.88 -28.78 -0.06
N PHE A 309 2.62 -28.75 -0.54
CA PHE A 309 2.27 -29.21 -1.89
C PHE A 309 3.04 -28.47 -2.98
N PHE A 310 3.32 -27.19 -2.79
CA PHE A 310 3.88 -26.31 -3.81
C PHE A 310 5.42 -26.32 -3.86
N HIS A 311 6.08 -26.76 -2.80
CA HIS A 311 7.55 -26.79 -2.71
C HIS A 311 8.12 -28.17 -2.40
N GLY A 312 7.28 -29.15 -2.04
CA GLY A 312 7.71 -30.47 -1.56
C GLY A 312 8.21 -31.43 -2.65
N LYS A 313 8.17 -31.08 -3.93
CA LYS A 313 8.47 -32.02 -5.05
C LYS A 313 9.92 -32.03 -5.50
N ILE A 314 10.91 -31.81 -4.66
CA ILE A 314 12.34 -32.02 -5.03
C ILE A 314 12.89 -33.32 -4.42
N ALA A 315 12.09 -34.22 -3.96
CA ALA A 315 12.55 -35.54 -3.56
C ALA A 315 12.33 -36.53 -4.72
N GLY A 316 13.41 -36.87 -5.43
CA GLY A 316 13.42 -38.01 -6.36
C GLY A 316 13.65 -37.66 -7.81
N ARG A 317 14.90 -37.37 -8.19
CA ARG A 317 15.42 -37.87 -9.44
C ARG A 317 15.81 -39.32 -9.19
N SER A 318 14.96 -40.27 -9.53
CA SER A 318 15.36 -41.59 -9.96
C SER A 318 15.48 -41.60 -11.45
#